data_df412809298f0317a2296e72a748d5b8
#
_entry.id   df412809298f0317a2296e72a748d5b8
#
_cell.length_a   1.000
_cell.length_b   1.000
_cell.length_c   1.000
_cell.angle_alpha   90.00
_cell.angle_beta   90.00
_cell.angle_gamma   90.00
#
_symmetry.space_group_name_H-M   'P 1'
#
loop_
_entity.id
_entity.type
_entity.pdbx_description
1 polymer ?
#
loop_
_entity_poly.entity_id
_entity_poly.type
_entity_poly.pdbx_seq_one_letter_code
_entity_poly.pdbx_strand_id
1 'polypeptide(L)'
;MHDRAQKTDPAAGPDGDQRWADLADLVLIISREIQFRRYTDERAVHLSQSEGMVMRYLKRDPAAPPSRIAAATGLQRTNLSTVLRGLEDKGFIERHAHSGDGRGVTVHSTERGRSNTILVRQEWAATVSAAADHDTRDLDATLSLLTAVEAGLTRGRP
;
A
#
# COMPACT_ATOMS: atom_id res chain seq x y z
N MET A 1 -16.74 -47.13 -6.22
CA MET A 1 -17.33 -46.17 -7.15
C MET A 1 -17.78 -44.99 -6.30
N HIS A 2 -16.86 -44.02 -6.05
CA HIS A 2 -17.10 -42.85 -5.19
C HIS A 2 -17.36 -41.65 -6.10
N ASP A 3 -18.62 -41.26 -6.14
CA ASP A 3 -19.08 -40.06 -6.80
C ASP A 3 -18.66 -38.84 -5.96
N ARG A 4 -17.64 -38.14 -6.43
CA ARG A 4 -17.11 -36.92 -5.81
C ARG A 4 -17.92 -35.77 -6.40
N ALA A 5 -19.08 -35.50 -5.81
CA ALA A 5 -19.90 -34.32 -6.12
C ALA A 5 -18.99 -33.08 -6.09
N GLN A 6 -18.71 -32.55 -7.26
CA GLN A 6 -18.05 -31.26 -7.45
C GLN A 6 -18.97 -30.19 -6.84
N LYS A 7 -18.58 -29.68 -5.66
CA LYS A 7 -19.19 -28.52 -5.03
C LYS A 7 -18.88 -27.33 -5.91
N THR A 8 -19.76 -27.02 -6.84
CA THR A 8 -19.71 -25.79 -7.66
C THR A 8 -19.77 -24.61 -6.71
N ASP A 9 -18.70 -23.82 -6.67
CA ASP A 9 -18.64 -22.56 -5.94
C ASP A 9 -19.65 -21.60 -6.58
N PRO A 10 -20.67 -21.10 -5.85
CA PRO A 10 -21.67 -20.17 -6.40
C PRO A 10 -21.09 -18.83 -6.82
N ALA A 11 -19.77 -18.56 -6.52
CA ALA A 11 -19.06 -17.37 -6.97
C ALA A 11 -18.43 -17.54 -8.39
N ALA A 12 -18.51 -18.70 -9.02
CA ALA A 12 -17.91 -18.99 -10.33
C ALA A 12 -18.95 -18.91 -11.46
N GLY A 13 -19.77 -17.86 -11.50
CA GLY A 13 -20.74 -17.58 -12.57
C GLY A 13 -20.60 -16.13 -13.07
N PRO A 14 -21.25 -15.78 -14.21
CA PRO A 14 -21.22 -14.42 -14.76
C PRO A 14 -21.52 -13.33 -13.73
N ASP A 15 -22.42 -13.59 -12.78
CA ASP A 15 -22.76 -12.67 -11.68
C ASP A 15 -21.60 -12.54 -10.67
N GLY A 16 -20.82 -13.59 -10.45
CA GLY A 16 -19.64 -13.57 -9.61
C GLY A 16 -18.53 -12.72 -10.22
N ASP A 17 -18.26 -12.89 -11.51
CA ASP A 17 -17.25 -12.11 -12.25
C ASP A 17 -17.59 -10.61 -12.25
N GLN A 18 -18.88 -10.27 -12.42
CA GLN A 18 -19.33 -8.88 -12.38
C GLN A 18 -19.08 -8.25 -10.99
N ARG A 19 -19.38 -8.94 -9.92
CA ARG A 19 -19.15 -8.44 -8.55
C ARG A 19 -17.66 -8.21 -8.24
N TRP A 20 -16.77 -9.05 -8.78
CA TRP A 20 -15.32 -8.83 -8.66
C TRP A 20 -14.85 -7.61 -9.46
N ALA A 21 -15.44 -7.38 -10.66
CA ALA A 21 -15.18 -6.18 -11.44
C ALA A 21 -15.64 -4.92 -10.70
N ASP A 22 -16.87 -4.93 -10.15
CA ASP A 22 -17.42 -3.84 -9.36
C ASP A 22 -16.54 -3.51 -8.13
N LEU A 23 -16.05 -4.55 -7.44
CA LEU A 23 -15.10 -4.37 -6.33
C LEU A 23 -13.80 -3.69 -6.80
N ALA A 24 -13.24 -4.12 -7.94
CA ALA A 24 -12.02 -3.53 -8.48
C ALA A 24 -12.23 -2.05 -8.84
N ASP A 25 -13.35 -1.72 -9.49
CA ASP A 25 -13.71 -0.34 -9.83
C ASP A 25 -13.87 0.53 -8.58
N LEU A 26 -14.56 0.04 -7.54
CA LEU A 26 -14.70 0.76 -6.27
C LEU A 26 -13.35 1.01 -5.60
N VAL A 27 -12.44 0.03 -5.59
CA VAL A 27 -11.10 0.19 -5.01
C VAL A 27 -10.32 1.28 -5.76
N LEU A 28 -10.39 1.31 -7.09
CA LEU A 28 -9.71 2.33 -7.91
C LEU A 28 -10.30 3.73 -7.68
N ILE A 29 -11.63 3.86 -7.64
CA ILE A 29 -12.31 5.13 -7.38
C ILE A 29 -11.97 5.64 -5.98
N ILE A 30 -12.11 4.81 -4.95
CA ILE A 30 -11.83 5.19 -3.56
C ILE A 30 -10.35 5.60 -3.40
N SER A 31 -9.43 4.83 -3.99
CA SER A 31 -8.01 5.16 -3.96
C SER A 31 -7.72 6.54 -4.54
N ARG A 32 -8.35 6.86 -5.67
CA ARG A 32 -8.23 8.16 -6.31
C ARG A 32 -8.81 9.28 -5.43
N GLU A 33 -10.01 9.10 -4.91
CA GLU A 33 -10.68 10.11 -4.07
C GLU A 33 -9.88 10.41 -2.79
N ILE A 34 -9.31 9.40 -2.13
CA ILE A 34 -8.43 9.59 -0.97
C ILE A 34 -7.19 10.41 -1.36
N GLN A 35 -6.61 10.19 -2.53
CA GLN A 35 -5.40 10.88 -3.00
C GLN A 35 -5.62 12.36 -3.31
N PHE A 36 -6.81 12.74 -3.79
CA PHE A 36 -7.15 14.12 -4.13
C PHE A 36 -7.61 14.95 -2.92
N ARG A 37 -7.88 14.33 -1.77
CA ARG A 37 -8.29 15.05 -0.57
C ARG A 37 -7.13 15.80 0.04
N ARG A 38 -7.39 17.04 0.46
CA ARG A 38 -6.45 17.81 1.28
C ARG A 38 -6.49 17.28 2.70
N TYR A 39 -5.35 17.26 3.35
CA TYR A 39 -5.26 16.92 4.77
C TYR A 39 -5.73 18.13 5.61
N THR A 40 -6.36 17.86 6.73
CA THR A 40 -6.79 18.87 7.71
C THR A 40 -5.65 19.22 8.67
N ASP A 41 -4.77 18.28 8.98
CA ASP A 41 -3.57 18.52 9.79
C ASP A 41 -2.46 19.09 8.90
N GLU A 42 -2.11 20.36 9.10
CA GLU A 42 -1.05 21.05 8.35
C GLU A 42 0.34 20.43 8.53
N ARG A 43 0.53 19.62 9.57
CA ARG A 43 1.79 18.88 9.79
C ARG A 43 1.90 17.65 8.90
N ALA A 44 0.79 17.15 8.39
CA ALA A 44 0.76 16.00 7.49
C ALA A 44 1.20 16.40 6.08
N VAL A 45 2.37 15.93 5.69
CA VAL A 45 2.91 16.17 4.34
C VAL A 45 2.40 15.11 3.38
N HIS A 46 1.82 15.57 2.27
CA HIS A 46 1.25 14.70 1.25
C HIS A 46 2.29 13.76 0.64
N LEU A 47 1.92 12.49 0.54
CA LEU A 47 2.67 11.45 -0.14
C LEU A 47 1.97 11.07 -1.44
N SER A 48 2.70 11.00 -2.54
CA SER A 48 2.21 10.34 -3.75
C SER A 48 1.94 8.86 -3.46
N GLN A 49 1.17 8.19 -4.33
CA GLN A 49 0.88 6.77 -4.20
C GLN A 49 2.16 5.93 -4.07
N SER A 50 3.15 6.20 -4.94
CA SER A 50 4.43 5.48 -4.92
C SER A 50 5.25 5.76 -3.66
N GLU A 51 5.27 7.01 -3.18
CA GLU A 51 5.91 7.37 -1.91
C GLU A 51 5.23 6.65 -0.73
N GLY A 52 3.91 6.64 -0.71
CA GLY A 52 3.12 5.92 0.30
C GLY A 52 3.40 4.42 0.29
N MET A 53 3.58 3.80 -0.88
CA MET A 53 3.96 2.39 -1.00
C MET A 53 5.34 2.11 -0.39
N VAL A 54 6.33 2.94 -0.69
CA VAL A 54 7.69 2.84 -0.13
C VAL A 54 7.67 3.02 1.38
N MET A 55 7.01 4.06 1.90
CA MET A 55 6.92 4.31 3.34
C MET A 55 6.16 3.20 4.09
N ARG A 56 5.14 2.61 3.47
CA ARG A 56 4.44 1.43 4.02
C ARG A 56 5.35 0.21 4.11
N TYR A 57 6.17 -0.02 3.10
CA TYR A 57 7.16 -1.08 3.14
C TYR A 57 8.20 -0.84 4.25
N LEU A 58 8.78 0.37 4.32
CA LEU A 58 9.77 0.73 5.33
C LEU A 58 9.21 0.76 6.76
N LYS A 59 7.90 0.81 6.95
CA LYS A 59 7.28 0.59 8.26
C LYS A 59 7.46 -0.86 8.76
N ARG A 60 7.48 -1.83 7.84
CA ARG A 60 7.66 -3.26 8.16
C ARG A 60 9.14 -3.66 8.22
N ASP A 61 9.94 -3.08 7.36
CA ASP A 61 11.38 -3.30 7.24
C ASP A 61 12.09 -1.92 7.20
N PRO A 62 12.42 -1.34 8.38
CA PRO A 62 12.89 0.04 8.49
C PRO A 62 14.21 0.34 7.78
N ALA A 63 14.92 -0.70 7.35
CA ALA A 63 16.21 -0.60 6.68
C ALA A 63 16.30 -1.64 5.56
N ALA A 64 16.21 -1.22 4.30
CA ALA A 64 16.22 -2.14 3.18
C ALA A 64 17.02 -1.61 1.97
N PRO A 65 17.68 -2.49 1.20
CA PRO A 65 18.30 -2.08 -0.05
C PRO A 65 17.24 -1.72 -1.09
N PRO A 66 17.52 -0.78 -2.02
CA PRO A 66 16.59 -0.36 -3.06
C PRO A 66 16.02 -1.51 -3.89
N SER A 67 16.81 -2.56 -4.14
CA SER A 67 16.36 -3.75 -4.88
C SER A 67 15.22 -4.50 -4.16
N ARG A 68 15.28 -4.62 -2.84
CA ARG A 68 14.22 -5.23 -2.03
C ARG A 68 12.97 -4.37 -2.01
N ILE A 69 13.14 -3.03 -1.91
CA ILE A 69 12.02 -2.08 -1.98
C ILE A 69 11.34 -2.18 -3.35
N ALA A 70 12.11 -2.22 -4.46
CA ALA A 70 11.58 -2.37 -5.81
C ALA A 70 10.74 -3.65 -5.95
N ALA A 71 11.29 -4.79 -5.53
CA ALA A 71 10.60 -6.09 -5.59
C ALA A 71 9.29 -6.09 -4.78
N ALA A 72 9.32 -5.53 -3.56
CA ALA A 72 8.15 -5.49 -2.68
C ALA A 72 7.06 -4.53 -3.16
N THR A 73 7.43 -3.40 -3.77
CA THR A 73 6.49 -2.38 -4.23
C THR A 73 6.06 -2.56 -5.69
N GLY A 74 6.78 -3.37 -6.47
CA GLY A 74 6.57 -3.51 -7.91
C GLY A 74 6.99 -2.27 -8.73
N LEU A 75 7.72 -1.33 -8.13
CA LEU A 75 8.21 -0.15 -8.82
C LEU A 75 9.42 -0.50 -9.68
N GLN A 76 9.42 -0.03 -10.93
CA GLN A 76 10.60 -0.10 -11.78
C GLN A 76 11.75 0.71 -11.16
N ARG A 77 12.99 0.29 -11.38
CA ARG A 77 14.19 0.92 -10.77
C ARG A 77 14.30 2.42 -11.03
N THR A 78 13.97 2.87 -12.23
CA THR A 78 13.97 4.29 -12.60
C THR A 78 12.94 5.08 -11.79
N ASN A 79 11.72 4.57 -11.67
CA ASN A 79 10.66 5.18 -10.88
C ASN A 79 11.01 5.18 -9.39
N LEU A 80 11.52 4.05 -8.87
CA LEU A 80 11.96 3.97 -7.48
C LEU A 80 13.04 5.01 -7.17
N SER A 81 14.02 5.22 -8.05
CA SER A 81 15.08 6.22 -7.84
C SER A 81 14.50 7.63 -7.68
N THR A 82 13.49 7.99 -8.47
CA THR A 82 12.80 9.27 -8.38
C THR A 82 12.00 9.39 -7.08
N VAL A 83 11.27 8.33 -6.73
CA VAL A 83 10.50 8.26 -5.48
C VAL A 83 11.40 8.39 -4.24
N LEU A 84 12.52 7.67 -4.23
CA LEU A 84 13.47 7.74 -3.12
C LEU A 84 14.12 9.12 -2.99
N ARG A 85 14.40 9.80 -4.10
CA ARG A 85 14.90 11.18 -4.08
C ARG A 85 13.86 12.12 -3.47
N GLY A 86 12.59 12.04 -3.93
CA GLY A 86 11.52 12.86 -3.38
C GLY A 86 11.28 12.64 -1.87
N LEU A 87 11.39 11.39 -1.41
CA LEU A 87 11.30 11.08 0.04
C LEU A 87 12.50 11.61 0.83
N GLU A 88 13.70 11.56 0.25
CA GLU A 88 14.93 12.08 0.85
C GLU A 88 14.88 13.62 0.94
N ASP A 89 14.43 14.30 -0.13
CA ASP A 89 14.22 15.77 -0.16
C ASP A 89 13.21 16.22 0.90
N LYS A 90 12.20 15.40 1.19
CA LYS A 90 11.23 15.63 2.29
C LYS A 90 11.82 15.30 3.67
N GLY A 91 13.01 14.69 3.74
CA GLY A 91 13.64 14.23 4.98
C GLY A 91 12.94 13.03 5.61
N PHE A 92 12.24 12.22 4.83
CA PHE A 92 11.51 11.04 5.31
C PHE A 92 12.30 9.76 5.29
N ILE A 93 13.35 9.74 4.49
CA ILE A 93 14.31 8.64 4.43
C ILE A 93 15.74 9.19 4.42
N GLU A 94 16.69 8.32 4.73
CA GLU A 94 18.13 8.50 4.60
C GLU A 94 18.74 7.31 3.87
N ARG A 95 19.82 7.55 3.13
CA ARG A 95 20.59 6.50 2.47
C ARG A 95 21.93 6.33 3.17
N HIS A 96 22.19 5.11 3.61
CA HIS A 96 23.46 4.76 4.23
C HIS A 96 24.26 3.84 3.31
N ALA A 97 25.50 4.20 3.01
CA ALA A 97 26.42 3.31 2.34
C ALA A 97 26.85 2.20 3.31
N HIS A 98 26.99 0.97 2.82
CA HIS A 98 27.56 -0.11 3.62
C HIS A 98 29.04 0.19 3.90
N SER A 99 29.40 0.21 5.18
CA SER A 99 30.80 0.24 5.61
C SER A 99 31.41 -1.16 5.42
N GLY A 100 32.07 -1.38 4.28
CA GLY A 100 32.72 -2.63 3.91
C GLY A 100 32.83 -2.76 2.39
N ASP A 101 33.54 -3.73 1.86
CA ASP A 101 33.81 -3.96 0.43
C ASP A 101 32.57 -4.20 -0.45
N GLY A 102 31.37 -4.03 0.09
CA GLY A 102 30.09 -4.14 -0.62
C GLY A 102 29.56 -2.78 -1.06
N ARG A 103 29.51 -2.54 -2.36
CA ARG A 103 28.89 -1.37 -3.03
C ARG A 103 27.38 -1.28 -2.83
N GLY A 104 26.88 -1.47 -1.59
CA GLY A 104 25.48 -1.49 -1.26
C GLY A 104 25.01 -0.19 -0.57
N VAL A 105 23.83 0.29 -0.92
CA VAL A 105 23.11 1.36 -0.22
C VAL A 105 21.90 0.75 0.47
N THR A 106 21.68 1.13 1.73
CA THR A 106 20.49 0.80 2.50
C THR A 106 19.68 2.07 2.72
N VAL A 107 18.39 2.00 2.48
CA VAL A 107 17.43 3.08 2.71
C VAL A 107 16.81 2.89 4.09
N HIS A 108 16.84 3.95 4.89
CA HIS A 108 16.29 3.97 6.25
C HIS A 108 15.18 4.98 6.37
N SER A 109 14.10 4.64 7.04
CA SER A 109 13.06 5.62 7.40
C SER A 109 13.54 6.48 8.57
N THR A 110 13.42 7.80 8.45
CA THR A 110 13.70 8.75 9.53
C THR A 110 12.55 8.80 10.54
N GLU A 111 12.80 9.40 11.73
CA GLU A 111 11.73 9.68 12.69
C GLU A 111 10.64 10.57 12.08
N ARG A 112 11.07 11.61 11.34
CA ARG A 112 10.15 12.51 10.61
C ARG A 112 9.27 11.73 9.62
N GLY A 113 9.84 10.79 8.86
CA GLY A 113 9.08 9.95 7.90
C GLY A 113 8.10 9.03 8.60
N ARG A 114 8.49 8.42 9.73
CA ARG A 114 7.59 7.60 10.55
C ARG A 114 6.43 8.41 11.12
N SER A 115 6.72 9.57 11.70
CA SER A 115 5.71 10.49 12.25
C SER A 115 4.74 10.95 11.16
N ASN A 116 5.25 11.36 9.99
CA ASN A 116 4.38 11.73 8.86
C ASN A 116 3.49 10.57 8.40
N THR A 117 4.01 9.35 8.37
CA THR A 117 3.21 8.17 7.99
C THR A 117 2.03 7.95 8.95
N ILE A 118 2.21 8.22 10.24
CA ILE A 118 1.14 8.15 11.24
C ILE A 118 0.08 9.22 10.96
N LEU A 119 0.49 10.48 10.78
CA LEU A 119 -0.42 11.61 10.50
C LEU A 119 -1.24 11.35 9.23
N VAL A 120 -0.59 10.99 8.13
CA VAL A 120 -1.26 10.67 6.86
C VAL A 120 -2.29 9.55 7.02
N ARG A 121 -1.97 8.51 7.79
CA ARG A 121 -2.92 7.41 8.04
C ARG A 121 -4.12 7.86 8.89
N GLN A 122 -3.93 8.79 9.82
CA GLN A 122 -5.02 9.38 10.58
C GLN A 122 -5.95 10.20 9.69
N GLU A 123 -5.40 11.01 8.77
CA GLU A 123 -6.17 11.74 7.77
C GLU A 123 -7.01 10.81 6.88
N TRP A 124 -6.41 9.71 6.39
CA TRP A 124 -7.14 8.71 5.61
C TRP A 124 -8.25 8.04 6.42
N ALA A 125 -7.97 7.69 7.67
CA ALA A 125 -8.95 7.06 8.55
C ALA A 125 -10.13 7.99 8.81
N ALA A 126 -9.88 9.26 9.11
CA ALA A 126 -10.93 10.26 9.31
C ALA A 126 -11.78 10.45 8.04
N THR A 127 -11.13 10.57 6.88
CA THR A 127 -11.79 10.74 5.59
C THR A 127 -12.71 9.56 5.24
N VAL A 128 -12.20 8.33 5.34
CA VAL A 128 -12.95 7.13 4.97
C VAL A 128 -14.06 6.84 5.99
N SER A 129 -13.79 7.01 7.28
CA SER A 129 -14.78 6.83 8.33
C SER A 129 -15.96 7.79 8.19
N ALA A 130 -15.67 9.08 7.95
CA ALA A 130 -16.72 10.08 7.74
C ALA A 130 -17.56 9.79 6.46
N ALA A 131 -16.91 9.32 5.40
CA ALA A 131 -17.61 8.96 4.16
C ALA A 131 -18.52 7.73 4.31
N ALA A 132 -18.26 6.89 5.30
CA ALA A 132 -19.07 5.71 5.65
C ALA A 132 -20.04 6.00 6.84
N ASP A 133 -20.29 7.26 7.17
CA ASP A 133 -21.11 7.64 8.33
C ASP A 133 -20.70 6.92 9.64
N HIS A 134 -19.41 6.63 9.77
CA HIS A 134 -18.82 5.88 10.89
C HIS A 134 -19.39 4.45 11.06
N ASP A 135 -20.00 3.88 10.03
CA ASP A 135 -20.50 2.50 10.06
C ASP A 135 -19.35 1.50 10.01
N THR A 136 -19.29 0.62 11.01
CA THR A 136 -18.23 -0.38 11.16
C THR A 136 -18.73 -1.82 11.01
N ARG A 137 -20.00 -2.05 10.70
CA ARG A 137 -20.64 -3.39 10.71
C ARG A 137 -19.89 -4.42 9.88
N ASP A 138 -19.47 -4.03 8.67
CA ASP A 138 -18.79 -4.93 7.73
C ASP A 138 -17.29 -4.61 7.56
N LEU A 139 -16.72 -3.74 8.41
CA LEU A 139 -15.36 -3.26 8.26
C LEU A 139 -14.32 -4.38 8.36
N ASP A 140 -14.44 -5.27 9.34
CA ASP A 140 -13.49 -6.37 9.53
C ASP A 140 -13.57 -7.40 8.40
N ALA A 141 -14.78 -7.72 7.91
CA ALA A 141 -14.97 -8.60 6.78
C ALA A 141 -14.37 -7.99 5.50
N THR A 142 -14.59 -6.69 5.27
CA THR A 142 -14.02 -5.94 4.14
C THR A 142 -12.49 -5.91 4.21
N LEU A 143 -11.91 -5.63 5.38
CA LEU A 143 -10.46 -5.63 5.58
C LEU A 143 -9.87 -7.02 5.33
N SER A 144 -10.52 -8.08 5.79
CA SER A 144 -10.09 -9.47 5.57
C SER A 144 -10.08 -9.83 4.10
N LEU A 145 -11.16 -9.50 3.37
CA LEU A 145 -11.26 -9.73 1.92
C LEU A 145 -10.18 -8.97 1.15
N LEU A 146 -10.05 -7.65 1.39
CA LEU A 146 -9.07 -6.83 0.69
C LEU A 146 -7.63 -7.25 0.99
N THR A 147 -7.34 -7.70 2.21
CA THR A 147 -6.03 -8.25 2.57
C THR A 147 -5.72 -9.54 1.80
N ALA A 148 -6.71 -10.42 1.65
CA ALA A 148 -6.56 -11.64 0.85
C ALA A 148 -6.33 -11.33 -0.63
N VAL A 149 -7.05 -10.36 -1.18
CA VAL A 149 -6.87 -9.89 -2.57
C VAL A 149 -5.48 -9.26 -2.75
N GLU A 150 -5.03 -8.37 -1.85
CA GLU A 150 -3.68 -7.79 -1.89
C GLU A 150 -2.61 -8.90 -1.90
N ALA A 151 -2.71 -9.85 -0.98
CA ALA A 151 -1.77 -10.97 -0.88
C ALA A 151 -1.78 -11.84 -2.16
N GLY A 152 -2.94 -12.04 -2.78
CA GLY A 152 -3.07 -12.77 -4.05
C GLY A 152 -2.40 -12.06 -5.22
N LEU A 153 -2.65 -10.77 -5.37
CA LEU A 153 -2.10 -9.94 -6.43
C LEU A 153 -0.58 -9.69 -6.31
N THR A 154 -0.05 -9.77 -5.08
CA THR A 154 1.39 -9.59 -4.83
C THR A 154 2.19 -10.88 -4.92
N ARG A 155 1.54 -12.05 -4.84
CA ARG A 155 2.18 -13.35 -5.09
C ARG A 155 2.60 -13.47 -6.55
N GLY A 156 3.89 -13.68 -6.79
CA GLY A 156 4.42 -13.85 -8.15
C GLY A 156 4.83 -12.55 -8.85
N ARG A 157 4.92 -11.43 -8.13
CA ARG A 157 5.66 -10.29 -8.66
C ARG A 157 7.13 -10.66 -8.80
N PRO A 158 7.72 -10.50 -10.01
CA PRO A 158 9.12 -10.84 -10.28
C PRO A 158 10.09 -10.00 -9.45
#